data_914a0ef206de2aa64ce2f9307cb176c4
#
_entry.id   914a0ef206de2aa64ce2f9307cb176c4
#
_cell.length_a   1.000
_cell.length_b   1.000
_cell.length_c   1.000
_cell.angle_alpha   90.00
_cell.angle_beta   90.00
_cell.angle_gamma   90.00
#
_symmetry.space_group_name_H-M   'P 1'
#
loop_
_entity.id
_entity.type
_entity.pdbx_description
1 polymer ?
#
loop_
_entity_poly.entity_id
_entity_poly.type
_entity_poly.pdbx_seq_one_letter_code
_entity_poly.pdbx_strand_id
1 'polypeptide(L)'
;NFYDTTDGGQVNGADAVRQPGSTLKPLLYAMCFDEGLLTPKTIMTDVMVNYNGYAPENYDKKFNGYVTVESALEHSLNIPAVKGLQMLGHEQMIQKMSNINFRQIQKDRRKLGLSLILGGCGTTLDELTGLFSSFANDGNYFAPSFIQSDTIFNTSKVISPASNYMINEILSK
;
A
#
# COMPACT_ATOMS: atom_id res chain seq x y z
N ASN A 1 -10.10 20.35 -12.92
CA ASN A 1 -9.56 21.53 -13.61
C ASN A 1 -9.58 22.71 -12.63
N PHE A 2 -8.40 23.26 -12.27
CA PHE A 2 -8.26 24.35 -11.31
C PHE A 2 -9.06 25.63 -11.71
N TYR A 3 -9.28 25.86 -12.97
CA TYR A 3 -10.04 26.99 -13.50
C TYR A 3 -11.54 26.73 -13.58
N ASP A 4 -12.00 25.54 -13.21
CA ASP A 4 -13.43 25.21 -13.16
C ASP A 4 -14.04 25.83 -11.89
N THR A 5 -15.12 26.60 -12.07
CA THR A 5 -15.86 27.26 -10.99
C THR A 5 -16.97 26.38 -10.41
N THR A 6 -17.16 25.17 -10.92
CA THR A 6 -18.10 24.20 -10.37
C THR A 6 -17.62 23.65 -9.02
N ASP A 7 -18.50 23.02 -8.27
CA ASP A 7 -18.22 22.47 -6.93
C ASP A 7 -16.97 21.55 -6.97
N GLY A 8 -15.96 21.93 -6.21
CA GLY A 8 -14.70 21.19 -6.09
C GLY A 8 -13.68 21.41 -7.23
N GLY A 9 -13.97 22.21 -8.25
CA GLY A 9 -13.07 22.46 -9.37
C GLY A 9 -11.71 23.05 -8.98
N GLN A 10 -11.67 23.82 -7.89
CA GLN A 10 -10.44 24.44 -7.37
C GLN A 10 -9.68 23.57 -6.35
N VAL A 11 -10.16 22.36 -6.04
CA VAL A 11 -9.43 21.44 -5.17
C VAL A 11 -8.20 20.91 -5.91
N ASN A 12 -7.01 21.11 -5.31
CA ASN A 12 -5.81 20.47 -5.80
C ASN A 12 -5.85 18.97 -5.49
N GLY A 13 -6.21 18.15 -6.47
CA GLY A 13 -6.33 16.70 -6.31
C GLY A 13 -5.01 16.01 -5.97
N ALA A 14 -3.87 16.60 -6.31
CA ALA A 14 -2.56 16.03 -6.00
C ALA A 14 -2.24 16.09 -4.49
N ASP A 15 -2.61 17.20 -3.84
CA ASP A 15 -2.36 17.44 -2.41
C ASP A 15 -3.54 17.04 -1.50
N ALA A 16 -4.71 16.78 -2.08
CA ALA A 16 -5.88 16.43 -1.31
C ALA A 16 -5.70 15.06 -0.63
N VAL A 17 -5.79 15.06 0.70
CA VAL A 17 -5.73 13.81 1.48
C VAL A 17 -6.99 12.99 1.22
N ARG A 18 -6.80 11.76 0.78
CA ARG A 18 -7.87 10.79 0.46
C ARG A 18 -7.51 9.41 1.01
N GLN A 19 -8.52 8.58 1.17
CA GLN A 19 -8.32 7.18 1.54
C GLN A 19 -7.76 6.40 0.33
N PRO A 20 -6.60 5.71 0.47
CA PRO A 20 -5.97 4.99 -0.63
C PRO A 20 -6.70 3.68 -1.00
N GLY A 21 -7.60 3.21 -0.17
CA GLY A 21 -8.23 1.90 -0.35
C GLY A 21 -7.20 0.77 -0.36
N SER A 22 -7.31 -0.10 -1.35
CA SER A 22 -6.43 -1.27 -1.52
C SER A 22 -5.08 -0.99 -2.18
N THR A 23 -4.77 0.25 -2.54
CA THR A 23 -3.53 0.58 -3.28
C THR A 23 -2.25 0.34 -2.48
N LEU A 24 -2.35 0.14 -1.17
CA LEU A 24 -1.21 -0.17 -0.31
C LEU A 24 -0.88 -1.67 -0.24
N LYS A 25 -1.74 -2.55 -0.77
CA LYS A 25 -1.53 -4.02 -0.72
C LYS A 25 -0.27 -4.50 -1.43
N PRO A 26 0.12 -3.96 -2.61
CA PRO A 26 1.40 -4.32 -3.23
C PRO A 26 2.60 -4.06 -2.32
N LEU A 27 2.64 -2.91 -1.64
CA LEU A 27 3.72 -2.60 -0.69
C LEU A 27 3.73 -3.59 0.49
N LEU A 28 2.56 -3.90 1.05
CA LEU A 28 2.46 -4.87 2.14
C LEU A 28 3.06 -6.21 1.76
N TYR A 29 2.62 -6.80 0.64
CA TYR A 29 3.11 -8.11 0.22
C TYR A 29 4.59 -8.08 -0.15
N ALA A 30 5.07 -7.00 -0.78
CA ALA A 30 6.49 -6.81 -1.03
C ALA A 30 7.32 -6.81 0.26
N MET A 31 6.85 -6.12 1.30
CA MET A 31 7.51 -6.14 2.61
C MET A 31 7.46 -7.53 3.27
N CYS A 32 6.33 -8.24 3.15
CA CYS A 32 6.25 -9.62 3.64
C CYS A 32 7.22 -10.57 2.90
N PHE A 33 7.47 -10.34 1.61
CA PHE A 33 8.45 -11.09 0.84
C PHE A 33 9.88 -10.77 1.29
N ASP A 34 10.19 -9.50 1.51
CA ASP A 34 11.51 -9.06 2.01
C ASP A 34 11.86 -9.66 3.37
N GLU A 35 10.86 -9.76 4.26
CA GLU A 35 11.02 -10.35 5.59
C GLU A 35 10.96 -11.89 5.59
N GLY A 36 10.76 -12.53 4.43
CA GLY A 36 10.64 -13.98 4.31
C GLY A 36 9.38 -14.57 4.98
N LEU A 37 8.40 -13.73 5.29
CA LEU A 37 7.14 -14.15 5.93
C LEU A 37 6.22 -14.86 4.95
N LEU A 38 6.20 -14.41 3.71
CA LEU A 38 5.34 -14.91 2.63
C LEU A 38 6.13 -15.06 1.33
N THR A 39 5.56 -15.84 0.42
CA THR A 39 5.95 -15.92 -1.00
C THR A 39 4.69 -15.82 -1.86
N PRO A 40 4.77 -15.56 -3.16
CA PRO A 40 3.60 -15.57 -4.04
C PRO A 40 2.77 -16.85 -3.96
N LYS A 41 3.41 -17.99 -3.71
CA LYS A 41 2.77 -19.32 -3.62
C LYS A 41 2.35 -19.73 -2.22
N THR A 42 2.64 -18.92 -1.20
CA THR A 42 2.18 -19.19 0.17
C THR A 42 0.65 -19.23 0.19
N ILE A 43 0.11 -20.28 0.82
CA ILE A 43 -1.34 -20.43 1.01
C ILE A 43 -1.77 -19.62 2.24
N MET A 44 -2.76 -18.79 2.06
CA MET A 44 -3.44 -18.05 3.12
C MET A 44 -4.91 -18.47 3.19
N THR A 45 -5.54 -18.24 4.34
CA THR A 45 -6.98 -18.50 4.49
C THR A 45 -7.76 -17.20 4.33
N ASP A 46 -8.72 -17.22 3.41
CA ASP A 46 -9.72 -16.18 3.21
C ASP A 46 -11.05 -16.64 3.82
N VAL A 47 -11.13 -16.56 5.14
CA VAL A 47 -12.30 -16.97 5.94
C VAL A 47 -12.62 -15.86 6.96
N MET A 48 -13.84 -15.85 7.47
CA MET A 48 -14.26 -14.89 8.49
C MET A 48 -13.26 -14.84 9.65
N VAL A 49 -12.88 -13.62 10.04
CA VAL A 49 -11.98 -13.35 11.18
C VAL A 49 -12.52 -12.17 11.98
N ASN A 50 -12.19 -12.15 13.27
CA ASN A 50 -12.54 -11.04 14.14
C ASN A 50 -11.33 -10.69 15.02
N TYR A 51 -10.89 -9.45 14.92
CA TYR A 51 -9.79 -8.89 15.69
C TYR A 51 -10.33 -7.92 16.75
N ASN A 52 -10.82 -8.47 17.88
CA ASN A 52 -11.37 -7.68 18.99
C ASN A 52 -12.43 -6.66 18.55
N GLY A 53 -13.39 -7.10 17.72
CA GLY A 53 -14.46 -6.26 17.18
C GLY A 53 -14.21 -5.71 15.76
N TYR A 54 -12.98 -5.76 15.26
CA TYR A 54 -12.69 -5.48 13.86
C TYR A 54 -12.81 -6.75 13.03
N ALA A 55 -13.87 -6.84 12.21
CA ALA A 55 -14.16 -7.99 11.34
C ALA A 55 -14.10 -7.54 9.87
N PRO A 56 -12.95 -7.64 9.19
CA PRO A 56 -12.83 -7.26 7.78
C PRO A 56 -13.62 -8.24 6.90
N GLU A 57 -14.26 -7.71 5.87
CA GLU A 57 -14.95 -8.48 4.83
C GLU A 57 -14.34 -8.19 3.46
N ASN A 58 -14.45 -9.14 2.53
CA ASN A 58 -14.16 -8.88 1.12
C ASN A 58 -15.26 -8.00 0.50
N TYR A 59 -14.93 -7.32 -0.59
CA TYR A 59 -15.85 -6.39 -1.25
C TYR A 59 -17.16 -7.07 -1.68
N ASP A 60 -17.08 -8.29 -2.17
CA ASP A 60 -18.23 -9.12 -2.61
C ASP A 60 -18.89 -9.89 -1.47
N LYS A 61 -18.42 -9.72 -0.22
CA LYS A 61 -18.87 -10.40 1.00
C LYS A 61 -18.74 -11.93 0.95
N LYS A 62 -17.91 -12.47 0.06
CA LYS A 62 -17.64 -13.90 -0.06
C LYS A 62 -16.31 -14.27 0.58
N PHE A 63 -16.16 -15.52 0.92
CA PHE A 63 -14.95 -16.14 1.44
C PHE A 63 -14.47 -17.21 0.47
N ASN A 64 -13.19 -17.17 0.08
CA ASN A 64 -12.63 -18.04 -0.94
C ASN A 64 -11.90 -19.28 -0.34
N GLY A 65 -11.86 -19.40 0.99
CA GLY A 65 -11.20 -20.52 1.66
C GLY A 65 -9.68 -20.41 1.59
N TYR A 66 -9.02 -21.36 0.94
CA TYR A 66 -7.58 -21.36 0.75
C TYR A 66 -7.22 -20.65 -0.57
N VAL A 67 -6.39 -19.62 -0.48
CA VAL A 67 -5.91 -18.83 -1.64
C VAL A 67 -4.40 -18.66 -1.58
N THR A 68 -3.74 -18.55 -2.72
CA THR A 68 -2.33 -18.11 -2.75
C THR A 68 -2.23 -16.61 -2.50
N VAL A 69 -1.09 -16.13 -2.00
CA VAL A 69 -0.81 -14.69 -1.88
C VAL A 69 -0.93 -13.98 -3.22
N GLU A 70 -0.43 -14.60 -4.29
CA GLU A 70 -0.57 -14.13 -5.66
C GLU A 70 -2.04 -13.89 -6.01
N SER A 71 -2.90 -14.90 -5.86
CA SER A 71 -4.33 -14.76 -6.12
C SER A 71 -5.02 -13.75 -5.20
N ALA A 72 -4.60 -13.69 -3.93
CA ALA A 72 -5.12 -12.70 -2.99
C ALA A 72 -4.82 -11.26 -3.41
N LEU A 73 -3.63 -11.01 -4.00
CA LEU A 73 -3.27 -9.69 -4.51
C LEU A 73 -3.97 -9.38 -5.83
N GLU A 74 -3.99 -10.32 -6.79
CA GLU A 74 -4.68 -10.19 -8.08
C GLU A 74 -6.16 -9.81 -7.92
N HIS A 75 -6.85 -10.46 -6.97
CA HIS A 75 -8.27 -10.21 -6.69
C HIS A 75 -8.49 -9.17 -5.59
N SER A 76 -7.41 -8.56 -5.10
CA SER A 76 -7.47 -7.54 -4.05
C SER A 76 -8.25 -7.97 -2.81
N LEU A 77 -8.13 -9.24 -2.38
CA LEU A 77 -8.83 -9.77 -1.22
C LEU A 77 -8.43 -9.03 0.06
N ASN A 78 -9.41 -8.77 0.91
CA ASN A 78 -9.20 -7.96 2.11
C ASN A 78 -8.66 -8.79 3.26
N ILE A 79 -9.23 -9.97 3.52
CA ILE A 79 -8.88 -10.78 4.68
C ILE A 79 -7.43 -11.28 4.62
N PRO A 80 -6.91 -11.83 3.49
CA PRO A 80 -5.50 -12.18 3.38
C PRO A 80 -4.57 -10.98 3.59
N ALA A 81 -4.94 -9.78 3.09
CA ALA A 81 -4.14 -8.58 3.29
C ALA A 81 -4.08 -8.15 4.77
N VAL A 82 -5.20 -8.20 5.48
CA VAL A 82 -5.22 -7.90 6.93
C VAL A 82 -4.37 -8.91 7.72
N LYS A 83 -4.43 -10.21 7.36
CA LYS A 83 -3.57 -11.24 7.96
C LYS A 83 -2.09 -10.99 7.66
N GLY A 84 -1.75 -10.63 6.42
CA GLY A 84 -0.38 -10.25 6.05
C GLY A 84 0.12 -9.06 6.88
N LEU A 85 -0.71 -8.04 7.06
CA LEU A 85 -0.35 -6.89 7.91
C LEU A 85 -0.19 -7.26 9.39
N GLN A 86 -1.01 -8.18 9.89
CA GLN A 86 -0.86 -8.71 11.25
C GLN A 86 0.46 -9.47 11.41
N MET A 87 0.85 -10.28 10.42
CA MET A 87 2.13 -11.01 10.43
C MET A 87 3.33 -10.07 10.36
N LEU A 88 3.29 -9.08 9.48
CA LEU A 88 4.33 -8.07 9.32
C LEU A 88 4.44 -7.15 10.55
N GLY A 89 3.29 -6.82 11.14
CA GLY A 89 3.19 -5.75 12.14
C GLY A 89 2.90 -4.39 11.48
N HIS A 90 1.77 -3.78 11.84
CA HIS A 90 1.35 -2.50 11.25
C HIS A 90 2.35 -1.36 11.52
N GLU A 91 3.06 -1.39 12.64
CA GLU A 91 4.10 -0.39 12.95
C GLU A 91 5.27 -0.42 11.97
N GLN A 92 5.67 -1.59 11.47
CA GLN A 92 6.73 -1.69 10.46
C GLN A 92 6.30 -1.04 9.15
N MET A 93 5.05 -1.28 8.73
CA MET A 93 4.50 -0.65 7.53
C MET A 93 4.40 0.87 7.68
N ILE A 94 3.89 1.36 8.83
CA ILE A 94 3.82 2.80 9.15
C ILE A 94 5.22 3.42 9.11
N GLN A 95 6.21 2.79 9.69
CA GLN A 95 7.58 3.29 9.68
C GLN A 95 8.15 3.35 8.26
N LYS A 96 7.94 2.30 7.45
CA LYS A 96 8.36 2.28 6.04
C LYS A 96 7.74 3.44 5.25
N MET A 97 6.43 3.63 5.37
CA MET A 97 5.71 4.71 4.69
C MET A 97 6.15 6.10 5.19
N SER A 98 6.40 6.25 6.49
CA SER A 98 6.92 7.51 7.05
C SER A 98 8.31 7.87 6.48
N ASN A 99 9.16 6.86 6.24
CA ASN A 99 10.49 7.05 5.68
C ASN A 99 10.46 7.49 4.20
N ILE A 100 9.37 7.28 3.51
CA ILE A 100 9.13 7.72 2.12
C ILE A 100 8.08 8.83 2.03
N ASN A 101 8.03 9.67 3.07
CA ASN A 101 7.28 10.93 3.13
C ASN A 101 5.75 10.84 3.10
N PHE A 102 5.14 9.74 3.54
CA PHE A 102 3.69 9.68 3.76
C PHE A 102 3.31 10.51 4.99
N ARG A 103 3.07 11.79 4.77
CA ARG A 103 2.93 12.83 5.80
C ARG A 103 1.73 12.61 6.73
N GLN A 104 0.58 12.22 6.14
CA GLN A 104 -0.63 12.01 6.95
C GLN A 104 -0.52 10.74 7.79
N ILE A 105 0.05 9.67 7.25
CA ILE A 105 0.32 8.43 7.99
C ILE A 105 1.24 8.69 9.18
N GLN A 106 2.28 9.50 9.01
CA GLN A 106 3.17 9.89 10.09
C GLN A 106 2.42 10.67 11.20
N LYS A 107 1.54 11.59 10.83
CA LYS A 107 0.71 12.37 11.79
C LYS A 107 -0.26 11.47 12.58
N ASP A 108 -0.90 10.53 11.89
CA ASP A 108 -1.95 9.69 12.46
C ASP A 108 -1.41 8.38 13.07
N ARG A 109 -0.11 8.16 13.09
CA ARG A 109 0.58 6.92 13.49
C ARG A 109 -0.06 6.21 14.68
N ARG A 110 -0.41 6.95 15.74
CA ARG A 110 -0.98 6.39 16.99
C ARG A 110 -2.41 5.89 16.86
N LYS A 111 -3.09 6.22 15.77
CA LYS A 111 -4.50 5.87 15.50
C LYS A 111 -4.64 4.74 14.50
N LEU A 112 -3.56 4.43 13.79
CA LEU A 112 -3.56 3.45 12.72
C LEU A 112 -3.41 2.03 13.28
N GLY A 113 -4.12 1.10 12.69
CA GLY A 113 -4.09 -0.32 13.04
C GLY A 113 -4.28 -1.18 11.79
N LEU A 114 -4.89 -2.36 11.93
CA LEU A 114 -5.07 -3.31 10.82
C LEU A 114 -5.92 -2.76 9.66
N SER A 115 -6.79 -1.79 9.90
CA SER A 115 -7.57 -1.13 8.85
C SER A 115 -6.72 -0.31 7.87
N LEU A 116 -5.47 0.02 8.24
CA LEU A 116 -4.51 0.72 7.37
C LEU A 116 -4.48 0.14 5.97
N ILE A 117 -4.42 -1.19 5.85
CA ILE A 117 -4.27 -1.88 4.55
C ILE A 117 -5.53 -1.88 3.69
N LEU A 118 -6.66 -1.52 4.26
CA LEU A 118 -7.94 -1.37 3.56
C LEU A 118 -8.31 0.10 3.32
N GLY A 119 -7.37 1.01 3.54
CA GLY A 119 -7.57 2.44 3.36
C GLY A 119 -8.02 3.18 4.61
N GLY A 120 -7.89 2.59 5.80
CA GLY A 120 -8.13 3.26 7.09
C GLY A 120 -7.07 4.30 7.44
N CYS A 121 -6.55 5.02 6.45
CA CYS A 121 -5.56 6.09 6.57
C CYS A 121 -5.78 7.14 5.49
N GLY A 122 -5.10 8.28 5.60
CA GLY A 122 -5.07 9.31 4.57
C GLY A 122 -3.73 9.32 3.82
N THR A 123 -3.79 9.51 2.51
CA THR A 123 -2.63 9.70 1.63
C THR A 123 -2.95 10.75 0.58
N THR A 124 -1.93 11.26 -0.09
CA THR A 124 -2.09 12.15 -1.24
C THR A 124 -1.73 11.41 -2.54
N LEU A 125 -2.14 11.94 -3.68
CA LEU A 125 -1.85 11.32 -4.97
C LEU A 125 -0.34 11.34 -5.29
N ASP A 126 0.36 12.41 -4.94
CA ASP A 126 1.81 12.51 -5.12
C ASP A 126 2.57 11.45 -4.30
N GLU A 127 2.17 11.21 -3.03
CA GLU A 127 2.74 10.17 -2.18
C GLU A 127 2.55 8.77 -2.80
N LEU A 128 1.34 8.46 -3.29
CA LEU A 128 1.07 7.19 -3.97
C LEU A 128 1.82 7.07 -5.29
N THR A 129 1.89 8.14 -6.09
CA THR A 129 2.65 8.14 -7.35
C THR A 129 4.14 7.86 -7.09
N GLY A 130 4.72 8.48 -6.07
CA GLY A 130 6.09 8.21 -5.65
C GLY A 130 6.30 6.77 -5.21
N LEU A 131 5.36 6.20 -4.45
CA LEU A 131 5.42 4.79 -4.06
C LEU A 131 5.36 3.88 -5.29
N PHE A 132 4.39 4.07 -6.17
CA PHE A 132 4.24 3.20 -7.35
C PHE A 132 5.40 3.35 -8.34
N SER A 133 6.02 4.53 -8.46
CA SER A 133 7.24 4.70 -9.26
C SER A 133 8.40 3.84 -8.76
N SER A 134 8.44 3.51 -7.46
CA SER A 134 9.47 2.62 -6.92
C SER A 134 9.36 1.20 -7.47
N PHE A 135 8.15 0.71 -7.78
CA PHE A 135 7.97 -0.60 -8.43
C PHE A 135 8.54 -0.65 -9.85
N ALA A 136 8.55 0.49 -10.56
CA ALA A 136 9.17 0.61 -11.88
C ALA A 136 10.68 0.86 -11.81
N ASN A 137 11.26 1.00 -10.62
CA ASN A 137 12.64 1.41 -10.40
C ASN A 137 13.35 0.50 -9.36
N ASP A 138 13.22 -0.81 -9.53
CA ASP A 138 13.87 -1.84 -8.71
C ASP A 138 13.70 -1.65 -7.18
N GLY A 139 12.55 -1.10 -6.77
CA GLY A 139 12.23 -0.84 -5.37
C GLY A 139 12.88 0.41 -4.78
N ASN A 140 13.46 1.28 -5.60
CA ASN A 140 14.04 2.55 -5.15
C ASN A 140 13.03 3.68 -5.29
N TYR A 141 12.75 4.36 -4.18
CA TYR A 141 11.86 5.51 -4.11
C TYR A 141 12.61 6.79 -4.42
N PHE A 142 12.00 7.63 -5.25
CA PHE A 142 12.36 9.03 -5.45
C PHE A 142 11.15 9.89 -5.13
N ALA A 143 11.34 10.96 -4.39
CA ALA A 143 10.27 11.91 -4.17
C ALA A 143 9.88 12.55 -5.51
N PRO A 144 8.58 12.61 -5.85
CA PRO A 144 8.14 13.29 -7.06
C PRO A 144 8.64 14.74 -7.11
N SER A 145 9.18 15.18 -8.25
CA SER A 145 9.62 16.55 -8.50
C SER A 145 8.85 17.12 -9.68
N PHE A 146 8.33 18.32 -9.53
CA PHE A 146 7.59 19.05 -10.57
C PHE A 146 8.46 20.05 -11.32
N ILE A 147 9.71 20.25 -10.88
CA ILE A 147 10.66 21.20 -11.46
C ILE A 147 11.93 20.41 -11.79
N GLN A 148 12.39 20.55 -13.03
CA GLN A 148 13.70 20.03 -13.41
C GLN A 148 14.78 20.79 -12.64
N SER A 149 15.56 20.07 -11.85
CA SER A 149 16.69 20.65 -11.12
C SER A 149 17.90 19.71 -11.24
N ASP A 150 19.09 20.29 -11.14
CA ASP A 150 20.35 19.52 -11.10
C ASP A 150 20.62 18.88 -9.72
N THR A 151 19.63 18.88 -8.86
CA THR A 151 19.77 18.38 -7.48
C THR A 151 19.81 16.85 -7.47
N ILE A 152 20.80 16.29 -6.82
CA ILE A 152 20.88 14.86 -6.53
C ILE A 152 19.74 14.51 -5.59
N PHE A 153 18.77 13.74 -6.07
CA PHE A 153 17.65 13.26 -5.25
C PHE A 153 18.16 12.20 -4.27
N ASN A 154 17.81 12.37 -3.00
CA ASN A 154 17.98 11.29 -2.02
C ASN A 154 17.08 10.12 -2.41
N THR A 155 17.69 8.99 -2.68
CA THR A 155 16.97 7.74 -2.94
C THR A 155 16.79 6.98 -1.64
N SER A 156 15.63 6.37 -1.45
CA SER A 156 15.37 5.45 -0.34
C SER A 156 14.97 4.10 -0.89
N LYS A 157 15.63 3.04 -0.43
CA LYS A 157 15.22 1.68 -0.79
C LYS A 157 13.94 1.31 -0.03
N VAL A 158 12.86 1.08 -0.77
CA VAL A 158 11.56 0.70 -0.19
C VAL A 158 11.49 -0.81 0.00
N ILE A 159 11.81 -1.55 -1.05
CA ILE A 159 11.77 -3.02 -1.12
C ILE A 159 13.00 -3.53 -1.87
N SER A 160 13.32 -4.82 -1.72
CA SER A 160 14.40 -5.44 -2.46
C SER A 160 14.05 -5.60 -3.95
N PRO A 161 15.04 -5.67 -4.87
CA PRO A 161 14.78 -5.97 -6.28
C PRO A 161 14.06 -7.32 -6.47
N ALA A 162 14.34 -8.31 -5.63
CA ALA A 162 13.69 -9.62 -5.70
C ALA A 162 12.20 -9.55 -5.38
N SER A 163 11.83 -8.86 -4.30
CA SER A 163 10.43 -8.65 -3.93
C SER A 163 9.71 -7.75 -4.92
N ASN A 164 10.42 -6.75 -5.45
CA ASN A 164 9.92 -5.89 -6.53
C ASN A 164 9.57 -6.70 -7.78
N TYR A 165 10.46 -7.59 -8.20
CA TYR A 165 10.21 -8.50 -9.33
C TYR A 165 8.96 -9.35 -9.10
N MET A 166 8.84 -9.99 -7.92
CA MET A 166 7.69 -10.83 -7.59
C MET A 166 6.37 -10.06 -7.61
N ILE A 167 6.35 -8.82 -7.10
CA ILE A 167 5.15 -7.97 -7.14
C ILE A 167 4.80 -7.59 -8.58
N ASN A 168 5.77 -7.17 -9.38
CA ASN A 168 5.54 -6.80 -10.78
C ASN A 168 5.00 -7.98 -11.60
N GLU A 169 5.52 -9.20 -11.38
CA GLU A 169 4.99 -10.42 -12.00
C GLU A 169 3.51 -10.66 -11.66
N ILE A 170 3.09 -10.38 -10.42
CA ILE A 170 1.70 -10.52 -10.01
C ILE A 170 0.83 -9.43 -10.65
N LEU A 171 1.29 -8.17 -10.60
CA LEU A 171 0.49 -7.02 -11.07
C LEU A 171 0.40 -6.92 -12.60
N SER A 172 1.23 -7.64 -13.34
CA SER A 172 1.24 -7.64 -14.82
C SER A 172 0.27 -8.65 -15.45
N LYS A 173 -0.39 -9.47 -14.65
CA LYS A 173 -1.39 -10.44 -15.09
C LYS A 173 -2.77 -9.84 -15.25
#